data_b70de22e2ba02a5b7109ca5373dfd96c
#
_entry.id   b70de22e2ba02a5b7109ca5373dfd96c
#
_cell.length_a   1.000
_cell.length_b   1.000
_cell.length_c   1.000
_cell.angle_alpha   90.00
_cell.angle_beta   90.00
_cell.angle_gamma   90.00
#
_symmetry.space_group_name_H-M   'P 1'
#
loop_
_entity.id
_entity.type
_entity.pdbx_description
1 polymer ?
#
loop_
_entity_poly.entity_id
_entity_poly.type
_entity_poly.pdbx_seq_one_letter_code
_entity_poly.pdbx_strand_id
1 'polypeptide(L)'
;TSGTRASFAEIINEKAFCKKDDEMKAALKAAGKKAKTCRAMRTDGAYIEAGEQDNLIVQKLQEDPSAYGIFGFSYLDQNSDTLQGAVISGTNPTFDEIANGTYSVSRALYFYVKHAHVGVVPGMKEYMAEWVKHWGEDGALSDAGMIPMPEAERAKFLAAMDNLPKLTADMLK
;
A
#
# COMPACT_ATOMS: atom_id res chain seq x y z
N THR A 1 -4.15 -13.27 -5.34
CA THR A 1 -3.28 -12.83 -4.22
C THR A 1 -3.28 -11.31 -4.15
N SER A 2 -3.86 -10.73 -3.10
CA SER A 2 -3.95 -9.27 -2.90
C SER A 2 -2.60 -8.67 -2.52
N GLY A 3 -2.19 -7.58 -3.20
CA GLY A 3 -1.02 -6.79 -2.83
C GLY A 3 -1.20 -6.07 -1.50
N THR A 4 -2.40 -5.62 -1.19
CA THR A 4 -2.79 -5.00 0.10
C THR A 4 -2.61 -5.98 1.25
N ARG A 5 -3.12 -7.21 1.12
CA ARG A 5 -2.93 -8.28 2.09
C ARG A 5 -1.45 -8.61 2.32
N ALA A 6 -0.67 -8.73 1.24
CA ALA A 6 0.77 -9.02 1.34
C ALA A 6 1.51 -7.90 2.07
N SER A 7 1.17 -6.64 1.81
CA SER A 7 1.75 -5.47 2.48
C SER A 7 1.39 -5.42 3.96
N PHE A 8 0.13 -5.68 4.32
CA PHE A 8 -0.29 -5.79 5.71
C PHE A 8 0.50 -6.88 6.45
N ALA A 9 0.58 -8.08 5.89
CA ALA A 9 1.31 -9.18 6.49
C ALA A 9 2.80 -8.86 6.68
N GLU A 10 3.40 -8.09 5.77
CA GLU A 10 4.78 -7.65 5.91
C GLU A 10 4.97 -6.52 6.91
N ILE A 11 4.20 -5.45 6.77
CA ILE A 11 4.38 -4.22 7.57
C ILE A 11 3.93 -4.45 9.02
N ILE A 12 2.75 -5.01 9.21
CA ILE A 12 2.18 -5.19 10.55
C ILE A 12 2.67 -6.48 11.19
N ASN A 13 2.40 -7.64 10.60
CA ASN A 13 2.67 -8.90 11.26
C ASN A 13 4.17 -9.19 11.36
N GLU A 14 4.93 -9.03 10.28
CA GLU A 14 6.37 -9.32 10.33
C GLU A 14 7.17 -8.18 10.93
N LYS A 15 7.09 -6.95 10.35
CA LYS A 15 7.99 -5.85 10.73
C LYS A 15 7.61 -5.20 12.05
N ALA A 16 6.33 -4.85 12.25
CA ALA A 16 5.92 -4.16 13.46
C ALA A 16 5.77 -5.13 14.66
N PHE A 17 5.13 -6.28 14.47
CA PHE A 17 4.88 -7.21 15.56
C PHE A 17 6.06 -8.16 15.78
N CYS A 18 6.38 -9.03 14.83
CA CYS A 18 7.37 -10.10 15.06
C CYS A 18 8.84 -9.65 15.12
N LYS A 19 9.20 -8.50 14.53
CA LYS A 19 10.56 -7.96 14.60
C LYS A 19 10.77 -6.91 15.67
N LYS A 20 9.72 -6.26 16.18
CA LYS A 20 9.86 -5.20 17.19
C LYS A 20 9.40 -5.62 18.58
N ASP A 21 8.41 -6.50 18.68
CA ASP A 21 7.94 -7.03 19.95
C ASP A 21 8.93 -8.04 20.55
N ASP A 22 9.38 -7.80 21.78
CA ASP A 22 10.45 -8.59 22.39
C ASP A 22 9.98 -9.96 22.87
N GLU A 23 8.73 -10.10 23.30
CA GLU A 23 8.14 -11.39 23.66
C GLU A 23 8.00 -12.29 22.44
N MET A 24 7.52 -11.70 21.32
CA MET A 24 7.38 -12.43 20.07
C MET A 24 8.74 -12.85 19.50
N LYS A 25 9.75 -11.98 19.55
CA LYS A 25 11.13 -12.34 19.17
C LYS A 25 11.64 -13.53 19.98
N ALA A 26 11.45 -13.50 21.30
CA ALA A 26 11.88 -14.59 22.18
C ALA A 26 11.14 -15.90 21.85
N ALA A 27 9.83 -15.83 21.66
CA ALA A 27 9.01 -17.00 21.28
C ALA A 27 9.42 -17.60 19.93
N LEU A 28 9.66 -16.76 18.91
CA LEU A 28 10.12 -17.21 17.59
C LEU A 28 11.51 -17.86 17.68
N LYS A 29 12.43 -17.26 18.46
CA LYS A 29 13.77 -17.83 18.68
C LYS A 29 13.69 -19.18 19.37
N ALA A 30 12.88 -19.31 20.42
CA ALA A 30 12.66 -20.57 21.12
C ALA A 30 12.07 -21.66 20.22
N ALA A 31 11.19 -21.28 19.29
CA ALA A 31 10.58 -22.16 18.31
C ALA A 31 11.45 -22.44 17.08
N GLY A 32 12.65 -21.88 16.95
CA GLY A 32 13.51 -21.99 15.78
C GLY A 32 12.92 -21.37 14.51
N LYS A 33 11.98 -20.41 14.66
CA LYS A 33 11.27 -19.78 13.56
C LYS A 33 11.81 -18.38 13.26
N LYS A 34 11.67 -17.95 12.01
CA LYS A 34 12.03 -16.58 11.56
C LYS A 34 10.79 -15.68 11.58
N ALA A 35 10.98 -14.36 11.75
CA ALA A 35 9.90 -13.37 11.75
C ALA A 35 9.00 -13.44 10.50
N LYS A 36 9.53 -13.82 9.34
CA LYS A 36 8.74 -14.05 8.10
C LYS A 36 7.62 -15.08 8.27
N THR A 37 7.72 -15.98 9.24
CA THR A 37 6.65 -16.94 9.56
C THR A 37 5.36 -16.24 10.00
N CYS A 38 5.47 -15.02 10.56
CA CYS A 38 4.33 -14.20 10.99
C CYS A 38 3.48 -13.65 9.84
N ARG A 39 3.91 -13.78 8.60
CA ARG A 39 3.09 -13.43 7.42
C ARG A 39 1.95 -14.44 7.18
N ALA A 40 1.98 -15.59 7.83
CA ALA A 40 0.89 -16.56 7.74
C ALA A 40 -0.37 -15.98 8.40
N MET A 41 -1.48 -16.04 7.69
CA MET A 41 -2.79 -15.67 8.24
C MET A 41 -3.31 -16.79 9.13
N ARG A 42 -4.07 -16.43 10.16
CA ARG A 42 -4.73 -17.39 11.03
C ARG A 42 -5.83 -18.14 10.29
N THR A 43 -6.06 -19.40 10.67
CA THR A 43 -7.00 -20.31 10.00
C THR A 43 -8.16 -20.77 10.89
N ASP A 44 -8.35 -20.12 12.02
CA ASP A 44 -9.38 -20.43 13.02
C ASP A 44 -10.75 -19.75 12.74
N GLY A 45 -10.89 -19.11 11.58
CA GLY A 45 -12.12 -18.45 11.15
C GLY A 45 -12.25 -16.98 11.54
N ALA A 46 -11.36 -16.45 12.39
CA ALA A 46 -11.39 -15.02 12.72
C ALA A 46 -10.84 -14.13 11.59
N TYR A 47 -10.05 -14.68 10.68
CA TYR A 47 -9.64 -14.01 9.45
C TYR A 47 -10.49 -14.49 8.28
N ILE A 48 -11.18 -13.57 7.64
CA ILE A 48 -12.04 -13.83 6.48
C ILE A 48 -11.37 -13.20 5.26
N GLU A 49 -11.05 -14.00 4.26
CA GLU A 49 -10.53 -13.49 2.99
C GLU A 49 -11.68 -13.05 2.09
N ALA A 50 -11.71 -11.76 1.75
CA ALA A 50 -12.71 -11.17 0.85
C ALA A 50 -12.20 -11.03 -0.60
N GLY A 51 -11.05 -11.60 -0.92
CA GLY A 51 -10.40 -11.45 -2.22
C GLY A 51 -9.86 -10.03 -2.45
N GLU A 52 -10.02 -9.52 -3.66
CA GLU A 52 -9.62 -8.15 -4.05
C GLU A 52 -10.83 -7.23 -4.23
N GLN A 53 -11.92 -7.52 -3.54
CA GLN A 53 -13.19 -6.75 -3.64
C GLN A 53 -13.33 -5.82 -2.42
N ASP A 54 -12.73 -4.65 -2.49
CA ASP A 54 -12.76 -3.69 -1.38
C ASP A 54 -14.19 -3.26 -1.00
N ASN A 55 -15.10 -3.14 -1.98
CA ASN A 55 -16.52 -2.86 -1.71
C ASN A 55 -17.19 -3.95 -0.85
N LEU A 56 -16.82 -5.21 -1.03
CA LEU A 56 -17.34 -6.30 -0.19
C LEU A 56 -16.82 -6.19 1.25
N ILE A 57 -15.57 -5.72 1.43
CA ILE A 57 -15.01 -5.47 2.76
C ILE A 57 -15.78 -4.34 3.44
N VAL A 58 -16.05 -3.24 2.74
CA VAL A 58 -16.86 -2.12 3.24
C VAL A 58 -18.24 -2.60 3.72
N GLN A 59 -18.95 -3.37 2.90
CA GLN A 59 -20.25 -3.93 3.28
C GLN A 59 -20.19 -4.79 4.55
N LYS A 60 -19.20 -5.66 4.67
CA LYS A 60 -19.00 -6.51 5.85
C LYS A 60 -18.72 -5.71 7.13
N LEU A 61 -17.99 -4.61 7.03
CA LEU A 61 -17.73 -3.72 8.15
C LEU A 61 -19.00 -2.97 8.59
N GLN A 62 -19.85 -2.60 7.65
CA GLN A 62 -21.15 -1.98 7.96
C GLN A 62 -22.10 -2.96 8.65
N GLU A 63 -22.02 -4.26 8.34
CA GLU A 63 -22.80 -5.33 8.98
C GLU A 63 -22.26 -5.71 10.35
N ASP A 64 -20.95 -5.64 10.58
CA ASP A 64 -20.29 -5.99 11.85
C ASP A 64 -19.39 -4.84 12.37
N PRO A 65 -19.92 -3.97 13.24
CA PRO A 65 -19.15 -2.86 13.81
C PRO A 65 -17.95 -3.27 14.69
N SER A 66 -17.83 -4.56 15.05
CA SER A 66 -16.70 -5.09 15.81
C SER A 66 -15.55 -5.59 14.93
N ALA A 67 -15.78 -5.69 13.62
CA ALA A 67 -14.79 -6.18 12.67
C ALA A 67 -13.77 -5.10 12.26
N TYR A 68 -12.60 -5.56 11.83
CA TYR A 68 -11.57 -4.73 11.19
C TYR A 68 -11.41 -5.13 9.73
N GLY A 69 -11.29 -4.14 8.84
CA GLY A 69 -11.05 -4.34 7.42
C GLY A 69 -9.67 -3.87 6.99
N ILE A 70 -9.13 -4.51 5.96
CA ILE A 70 -7.83 -4.16 5.36
C ILE A 70 -8.08 -3.91 3.88
N PHE A 71 -8.03 -2.64 3.48
CA PHE A 71 -8.32 -2.19 2.11
C PHE A 71 -7.66 -0.84 1.83
N GLY A 72 -7.77 -0.36 0.60
CA GLY A 72 -7.15 0.89 0.17
C GLY A 72 -7.79 2.13 0.78
N PHE A 73 -7.00 3.18 1.05
CA PHE A 73 -7.45 4.43 1.66
C PHE A 73 -8.61 5.08 0.90
N SER A 74 -8.62 5.02 -0.43
CA SER A 74 -9.70 5.60 -1.24
C SER A 74 -11.10 5.08 -0.89
N TYR A 75 -11.21 3.81 -0.49
CA TYR A 75 -12.48 3.24 -0.05
C TYR A 75 -12.87 3.68 1.36
N LEU A 76 -11.90 3.94 2.24
CA LEU A 76 -12.17 4.54 3.53
C LEU A 76 -12.66 5.98 3.36
N ASP A 77 -12.01 6.77 2.53
CA ASP A 77 -12.35 8.17 2.26
C ASP A 77 -13.77 8.30 1.69
N GLN A 78 -14.10 7.49 0.70
CA GLN A 78 -15.44 7.45 0.08
C GLN A 78 -16.56 6.96 1.01
N ASN A 79 -16.24 6.30 2.13
CA ASN A 79 -17.19 5.77 3.11
C ASN A 79 -16.91 6.31 4.51
N SER A 80 -16.35 7.49 4.63
CA SER A 80 -15.95 8.13 5.90
C SER A 80 -17.14 8.53 6.79
N ASP A 81 -18.35 8.55 6.23
CA ASP A 81 -19.62 8.71 6.95
C ASP A 81 -20.03 7.48 7.76
N THR A 82 -19.58 6.28 7.37
CA THR A 82 -19.98 5.00 7.98
C THR A 82 -18.79 4.19 8.53
N LEU A 83 -17.57 4.49 8.10
CA LEU A 83 -16.35 3.79 8.51
C LEU A 83 -15.37 4.74 9.18
N GLN A 84 -14.63 4.20 10.13
CA GLN A 84 -13.54 4.92 10.80
C GLN A 84 -12.20 4.25 10.52
N GLY A 85 -11.20 5.05 10.17
CA GLY A 85 -9.83 4.57 10.00
C GLY A 85 -9.16 4.28 11.34
N ALA A 86 -8.40 3.18 11.41
CA ALA A 86 -7.67 2.82 12.62
C ALA A 86 -6.50 3.77 12.88
N VAL A 87 -6.39 4.27 14.11
CA VAL A 87 -5.24 5.04 14.57
C VAL A 87 -4.05 4.10 14.77
N ILE A 88 -2.95 4.35 14.08
CA ILE A 88 -1.72 3.55 14.17
C ILE A 88 -0.60 4.41 14.76
N SER A 89 -0.03 3.97 15.86
CA SER A 89 1.05 4.70 16.57
C SER A 89 0.70 6.17 16.87
N GLY A 90 -0.57 6.46 17.18
CA GLY A 90 -1.06 7.80 17.48
C GLY A 90 -1.41 8.65 16.25
N THR A 91 -1.28 8.13 15.03
CA THR A 91 -1.55 8.83 13.78
C THR A 91 -2.83 8.31 13.13
N ASN A 92 -3.70 9.22 12.70
CA ASN A 92 -4.91 8.89 11.94
C ASN A 92 -4.56 8.69 10.45
N PRO A 93 -5.28 7.84 9.71
CA PRO A 93 -5.11 7.71 8.27
C PRO A 93 -5.82 8.86 7.54
N THR A 94 -5.20 10.02 7.54
CA THR A 94 -5.63 11.17 6.75
C THR A 94 -4.79 11.28 5.48
N PHE A 95 -5.31 12.02 4.50
CA PHE A 95 -4.60 12.26 3.24
C PHE A 95 -3.17 12.79 3.50
N ASP A 96 -3.04 13.82 4.32
CA ASP A 96 -1.76 14.47 4.62
C ASP A 96 -0.78 13.54 5.35
N GLU A 97 -1.26 12.79 6.35
CA GLU A 97 -0.43 11.88 7.14
C GLU A 97 0.04 10.65 6.33
N ILE A 98 -0.73 10.26 5.31
CA ILE A 98 -0.34 9.22 4.37
C ILE A 98 0.65 9.80 3.34
N ALA A 99 0.37 10.98 2.77
CA ALA A 99 1.20 11.62 1.76
C ALA A 99 2.62 11.93 2.29
N ASN A 100 2.71 12.42 3.54
CA ASN A 100 3.99 12.75 4.17
C ASN A 100 4.69 11.54 4.81
N GLY A 101 4.06 10.35 4.83
CA GLY A 101 4.60 9.11 5.36
C GLY A 101 4.55 8.97 6.89
N THR A 102 3.89 9.87 7.62
CA THR A 102 3.71 9.79 9.09
C THR A 102 2.82 8.60 9.45
N TYR A 103 1.78 8.33 8.67
CA TYR A 103 0.98 7.12 8.82
C TYR A 103 1.79 5.90 8.37
N SER A 104 2.38 5.18 9.32
CA SER A 104 3.41 4.17 9.09
C SER A 104 2.97 2.91 8.34
N VAL A 105 1.67 2.74 8.07
CA VAL A 105 1.10 1.61 7.31
C VAL A 105 0.84 1.99 5.85
N SER A 106 1.37 3.11 5.41
CA SER A 106 1.34 3.52 4.02
C SER A 106 2.46 2.90 3.20
N ARG A 107 2.25 2.77 1.90
CA ARG A 107 3.27 2.36 0.93
C ARG A 107 3.04 2.99 -0.43
N ALA A 108 4.12 3.24 -1.15
CA ALA A 108 4.04 3.70 -2.51
C ALA A 108 3.51 2.60 -3.45
N LEU A 109 2.77 3.02 -4.47
CA LEU A 109 2.40 2.20 -5.62
C LEU A 109 3.34 2.56 -6.77
N TYR A 110 3.81 1.54 -7.48
CA TYR A 110 4.70 1.69 -8.62
C TYR A 110 4.13 0.98 -9.83
N PHE A 111 4.31 1.54 -11.01
CA PHE A 111 4.24 0.77 -12.23
C PHE A 111 5.62 0.64 -12.85
N TYR A 112 5.84 -0.45 -13.56
CA TYR A 112 7.13 -0.77 -14.16
C TYR A 112 7.02 -0.80 -15.68
N VAL A 113 7.93 -0.11 -16.34
CA VAL A 113 8.01 -0.07 -17.80
C VAL A 113 9.04 -1.08 -18.28
N LYS A 114 8.64 -2.00 -19.15
CA LYS A 114 9.58 -2.93 -19.77
C LYS A 114 10.41 -2.19 -20.81
N HIS A 115 11.67 -1.90 -20.49
CA HIS A 115 12.56 -1.10 -21.31
C HIS A 115 12.68 -1.57 -22.77
N ALA A 116 12.69 -2.89 -23.00
CA ALA A 116 12.75 -3.47 -24.35
C ALA A 116 11.51 -3.19 -25.20
N HIS A 117 10.41 -2.70 -24.61
CA HIS A 117 9.19 -2.34 -25.32
C HIS A 117 9.11 -0.86 -25.68
N VAL A 118 9.97 -0.03 -25.07
CA VAL A 118 9.99 1.42 -25.34
C VAL A 118 10.46 1.68 -26.77
N GLY A 119 9.62 2.37 -27.54
CA GLY A 119 9.86 2.61 -28.98
C GLY A 119 9.52 1.43 -29.89
N VAL A 120 9.11 0.28 -29.36
CA VAL A 120 8.64 -0.89 -30.12
C VAL A 120 7.12 -1.02 -30.01
N VAL A 121 6.56 -0.88 -28.81
CA VAL A 121 5.12 -0.89 -28.60
C VAL A 121 4.56 0.51 -28.83
N PRO A 122 3.66 0.69 -29.80
CA PRO A 122 3.05 1.99 -30.07
C PRO A 122 2.28 2.52 -28.86
N GLY A 123 2.34 3.82 -28.62
CA GLY A 123 1.60 4.49 -27.55
C GLY A 123 2.22 4.39 -26.15
N MET A 124 3.29 3.64 -25.96
CA MET A 124 3.89 3.47 -24.63
C MET A 124 4.48 4.77 -24.05
N LYS A 125 5.19 5.54 -24.87
CA LYS A 125 5.75 6.83 -24.43
C LYS A 125 4.66 7.85 -24.17
N GLU A 126 3.66 7.88 -25.03
CA GLU A 126 2.49 8.74 -24.92
C GLU A 126 1.69 8.41 -23.66
N TYR A 127 1.51 7.13 -23.34
CA TYR A 127 0.86 6.69 -22.10
C TYR A 127 1.63 7.15 -20.85
N MET A 128 2.96 7.00 -20.86
CA MET A 128 3.79 7.48 -19.73
C MET A 128 3.68 9.00 -19.56
N ALA A 129 3.73 9.76 -20.67
CA ALA A 129 3.61 11.21 -20.66
C ALA A 129 2.22 11.66 -20.17
N GLU A 130 1.16 10.93 -20.55
CA GLU A 130 -0.19 11.20 -20.08
C GLU A 130 -0.35 10.88 -18.58
N TRP A 131 0.18 9.75 -18.11
CA TRP A 131 0.17 9.39 -16.70
C TRP A 131 0.73 10.51 -15.79
N VAL A 132 1.84 11.12 -16.20
CA VAL A 132 2.51 12.20 -15.46
C VAL A 132 1.62 13.43 -15.26
N LYS A 133 0.71 13.72 -16.18
CA LYS A 133 -0.20 14.86 -16.06
C LYS A 133 -1.27 14.65 -14.98
N HIS A 134 -1.53 13.39 -14.60
CA HIS A 134 -2.64 13.01 -13.73
C HIS A 134 -2.22 12.56 -12.32
N TRP A 135 -0.94 12.51 -11.99
CA TRP A 135 -0.44 12.03 -10.70
C TRP A 135 -0.22 13.10 -9.64
N GLY A 136 -0.57 14.34 -9.94
CA GLY A 136 -0.51 15.46 -9.00
C GLY A 136 -1.76 15.59 -8.11
N GLU A 137 -1.76 16.57 -7.23
CA GLU A 137 -2.87 16.83 -6.28
C GLU A 137 -4.19 17.13 -6.98
N ASP A 138 -4.14 17.89 -8.09
CA ASP A 138 -5.32 18.23 -8.91
C ASP A 138 -5.50 17.27 -10.09
N GLY A 139 -4.89 16.09 -10.04
CA GLY A 139 -4.93 15.13 -11.14
C GLY A 139 -6.05 14.11 -11.01
N ALA A 140 -6.49 13.54 -12.14
CA ALA A 140 -7.56 12.54 -12.16
C ALA A 140 -7.27 11.30 -11.31
N LEU A 141 -6.01 10.99 -11.01
CA LEU A 141 -5.65 9.89 -10.11
C LEU A 141 -5.93 10.25 -8.65
N SER A 142 -5.76 11.52 -8.26
CA SER A 142 -6.15 12.01 -6.94
C SER A 142 -7.66 11.99 -6.76
N ASP A 143 -8.41 12.42 -7.78
CA ASP A 143 -9.88 12.34 -7.80
C ASP A 143 -10.39 10.90 -7.66
N ALA A 144 -9.63 9.93 -8.19
CA ALA A 144 -9.91 8.50 -8.04
C ALA A 144 -9.45 7.92 -6.67
N GLY A 145 -8.97 8.76 -5.74
CA GLY A 145 -8.57 8.36 -4.39
C GLY A 145 -7.13 7.87 -4.26
N MET A 146 -6.27 8.11 -5.25
CA MET A 146 -4.84 7.90 -5.10
C MET A 146 -4.20 9.12 -4.41
N ILE A 147 -3.43 8.87 -3.36
CA ILE A 147 -2.69 9.93 -2.67
C ILE A 147 -1.42 10.24 -3.45
N PRO A 148 -1.26 11.47 -3.98
CA PRO A 148 -0.06 11.87 -4.68
C PRO A 148 1.13 11.93 -3.72
N MET A 149 2.30 11.53 -4.19
CA MET A 149 3.53 11.71 -3.44
C MET A 149 3.91 13.21 -3.39
N PRO A 150 4.72 13.64 -2.42
CA PRO A 150 5.20 15.01 -2.34
C PRO A 150 5.86 15.50 -3.63
N GLU A 151 5.75 16.79 -3.95
CA GLU A 151 6.26 17.38 -5.20
C GLU A 151 7.74 17.06 -5.46
N ALA A 152 8.58 17.12 -4.43
CA ALA A 152 9.99 16.79 -4.53
C ALA A 152 10.26 15.34 -4.97
N GLU A 153 9.41 14.41 -4.56
CA GLU A 153 9.48 13.00 -5.00
C GLU A 153 8.95 12.84 -6.43
N ARG A 154 7.84 13.52 -6.78
CA ARG A 154 7.32 13.55 -8.16
C ARG A 154 8.37 14.03 -9.15
N ALA A 155 9.14 15.08 -8.81
CA ALA A 155 10.21 15.60 -9.67
C ALA A 155 11.29 14.55 -10.00
N LYS A 156 11.66 13.71 -9.02
CA LYS A 156 12.62 12.60 -9.25
C LYS A 156 12.07 11.57 -10.24
N PHE A 157 10.80 11.18 -10.08
CA PHE A 157 10.18 10.22 -10.98
C PHE A 157 9.87 10.79 -12.36
N LEU A 158 9.61 12.09 -12.47
CA LEU A 158 9.51 12.78 -13.76
C LEU A 158 10.82 12.67 -14.54
N ALA A 159 11.95 12.97 -13.91
CA ALA A 159 13.27 12.79 -14.54
C ALA A 159 13.54 11.33 -14.94
N ALA A 160 13.04 10.36 -14.15
CA ALA A 160 13.15 8.95 -14.48
C ALA A 160 12.30 8.56 -15.71
N MET A 161 11.17 9.21 -15.94
CA MET A 161 10.33 8.99 -17.13
C MET A 161 11.03 9.44 -18.41
N ASP A 162 11.79 10.53 -18.35
CA ASP A 162 12.56 11.04 -19.50
C ASP A 162 13.78 10.18 -19.80
N ASN A 163 14.52 9.76 -18.78
CA ASN A 163 15.79 9.06 -18.89
C ASN A 163 15.67 7.53 -18.90
N LEU A 164 14.54 6.97 -18.48
CA LEU A 164 14.26 5.54 -18.38
C LEU A 164 15.40 4.73 -17.77
N PRO A 165 15.85 5.05 -16.55
CA PRO A 165 16.96 4.33 -15.91
C PRO A 165 16.57 2.86 -15.70
N LYS A 166 17.53 1.96 -15.88
CA LYS A 166 17.29 0.54 -15.57
C LYS A 166 17.14 0.36 -14.07
N LEU A 167 16.09 -0.33 -13.67
CA LEU A 167 15.87 -0.69 -12.28
C LEU A 167 17.02 -1.56 -11.76
N THR A 168 17.57 -1.18 -10.61
CA THR A 168 18.61 -1.95 -9.90
C THR A 168 18.07 -2.44 -8.55
N ALA A 169 18.71 -3.45 -7.98
CA ALA A 169 18.30 -3.99 -6.69
C ALA A 169 18.36 -2.95 -5.55
N ASP A 170 19.21 -1.92 -5.67
CA ASP A 170 19.34 -0.86 -4.66
C ASP A 170 18.18 0.14 -4.71
N MET A 171 17.53 0.29 -5.86
CA MET A 171 16.32 1.11 -6.01
C MET A 171 15.06 0.47 -5.41
N LEU A 172 15.14 -0.82 -5.04
CA LEU A 172 14.04 -1.59 -4.45
C LEU A 172 14.12 -1.69 -2.92
N LYS A 173 15.11 -1.09 -2.29
CA LYS A 173 15.31 -1.06 -0.82
C LYS A 173 14.71 0.19 -0.22
#